data_579bc099aa9e4dace9ba900471d95b1a
#
_entry.id   579bc099aa9e4dace9ba900471d95b1a
#
_cell.length_a   1.000
_cell.length_b   1.000
_cell.length_c   1.000
_cell.angle_alpha   90.00
_cell.angle_beta   90.00
_cell.angle_gamma   90.00
#
_symmetry.space_group_name_H-M   'P 1'
#
loop_
_entity.id
_entity.type
_entity.pdbx_description
1 polymer ?
#
loop_
_entity_poly.entity_id
_entity_poly.type
_entity_poly.pdbx_seq_one_letter_code
_entity_poly.pdbx_strand_id
1 'polypeptide(L)'
;MARGKIKIMKKNLFLSLTLVFVTTLIGCSKDDDNNSNSSPTIVGKWKNVKFEYYTNGVLDETVNVVEENSSCPDYIEYKDNGTYVVIFNDANCNSTADENGTYVYNGTTLSKTSGGSTDISTVITLTNTDLKTDFTETSSDGTVFKNVAYFKKIN
;
A
#
# COMPACT_ATOMS: atom_id res chain seq x y z
N MET A 1 30.09 56.18 26.87
CA MET A 1 29.07 55.37 26.21
C MET A 1 29.03 55.77 24.75
N ALA A 2 29.66 55.02 23.87
CA ALA A 2 29.77 55.34 22.45
C ALA A 2 28.97 54.30 21.63
N ARG A 3 27.97 54.81 20.93
CA ARG A 3 27.16 54.00 19.99
C ARG A 3 27.91 53.88 18.66
N GLY A 4 28.40 52.69 18.33
CA GLY A 4 28.95 52.39 17.00
C GLY A 4 27.84 52.16 15.99
N LYS A 5 27.76 53.00 14.97
CA LYS A 5 26.89 52.84 13.79
C LYS A 5 27.60 51.97 12.74
N ILE A 6 27.05 50.79 12.48
CA ILE A 6 27.51 49.92 11.40
C ILE A 6 26.90 50.43 10.08
N LYS A 7 27.76 50.84 9.16
CA LYS A 7 27.43 51.36 7.85
C LYS A 7 27.39 50.22 6.84
N ILE A 8 26.19 49.83 6.38
CA ILE A 8 26.02 48.77 5.38
C ILE A 8 26.30 49.42 4.00
N MET A 9 27.37 48.97 3.38
CA MET A 9 27.68 49.31 1.98
C MET A 9 26.91 48.36 1.05
N LYS A 10 25.99 48.98 0.29
CA LYS A 10 25.34 48.31 -0.85
C LYS A 10 26.35 48.24 -2.01
N LYS A 11 26.77 47.04 -2.40
CA LYS A 11 27.41 46.81 -3.69
C LYS A 11 26.43 46.12 -4.61
N ASN A 12 25.90 46.90 -5.55
CA ASN A 12 25.18 46.37 -6.71
C ASN A 12 26.22 45.72 -7.63
N LEU A 13 26.12 44.43 -7.83
CA LEU A 13 26.83 43.74 -8.91
C LEU A 13 25.78 43.12 -9.83
N PHE A 14 25.45 43.85 -10.89
CA PHE A 14 24.70 43.32 -12.03
C PHE A 14 25.63 42.35 -12.77
N LEU A 15 25.31 41.06 -12.68
CA LEU A 15 25.90 40.08 -13.58
C LEU A 15 24.77 39.47 -14.41
N SER A 16 24.65 39.97 -15.64
CA SER A 16 23.76 39.41 -16.65
C SER A 16 24.29 38.08 -17.10
N LEU A 17 23.63 36.96 -16.66
CA LEU A 17 23.89 35.62 -17.17
C LEU A 17 22.81 35.28 -18.19
N THR A 18 23.17 35.41 -19.47
CA THR A 18 22.39 34.92 -20.62
C THR A 18 22.32 33.42 -20.57
N LEU A 19 21.15 32.86 -20.12
CA LEU A 19 20.87 31.43 -20.14
C LEU A 19 20.44 31.03 -21.56
N VAL A 20 21.36 30.39 -22.29
CA VAL A 20 21.06 29.78 -23.58
C VAL A 20 20.24 28.50 -23.31
N PHE A 21 18.94 28.55 -23.64
CA PHE A 21 18.00 27.42 -23.54
C PHE A 21 18.22 26.51 -24.75
N VAL A 22 19.08 25.50 -24.58
CA VAL A 22 19.20 24.42 -25.57
C VAL A 22 18.04 23.46 -25.35
N THR A 23 16.98 23.59 -26.16
CA THR A 23 15.90 22.62 -26.23
C THR A 23 16.39 21.39 -27.00
N THR A 24 16.87 20.38 -26.30
CA THR A 24 17.03 19.05 -26.86
C THR A 24 15.64 18.43 -26.98
N LEU A 25 15.11 18.37 -28.21
CA LEU A 25 13.97 17.52 -28.54
C LEU A 25 14.43 16.07 -28.46
N ILE A 26 14.26 15.47 -27.29
CA ILE A 26 14.35 14.01 -27.16
C ILE A 26 13.06 13.48 -27.77
N GLY A 27 13.15 13.04 -29.02
CA GLY A 27 12.10 12.28 -29.66
C GLY A 27 11.86 10.99 -28.89
N CYS A 28 10.75 10.86 -28.18
CA CYS A 28 10.24 9.57 -27.76
C CYS A 28 9.88 8.78 -29.02
N SER A 29 10.75 7.85 -29.45
CA SER A 29 10.33 6.74 -30.30
C SER A 29 9.39 5.90 -29.45
N LYS A 30 8.13 5.80 -29.88
CA LYS A 30 7.23 4.74 -29.42
C LYS A 30 7.78 3.44 -29.95
N ASP A 31 8.55 2.75 -29.14
CA ASP A 31 8.69 1.31 -29.29
C ASP A 31 7.48 0.68 -28.61
N ASP A 32 6.62 0.07 -29.43
CA ASP A 32 5.49 -0.74 -29.00
C ASP A 32 5.99 -2.08 -28.40
N ASP A 33 6.75 -2.00 -27.33
CA ASP A 33 6.99 -3.15 -26.48
C ASP A 33 5.87 -3.20 -25.44
N ASN A 34 4.90 -4.08 -25.70
CA ASN A 34 3.82 -4.51 -24.80
C ASN A 34 4.39 -5.23 -23.54
N ASN A 35 5.34 -4.64 -22.88
CA ASN A 35 5.77 -5.02 -21.55
C ASN A 35 5.38 -3.88 -20.60
N SER A 36 4.10 -3.82 -20.24
CA SER A 36 3.62 -2.89 -19.22
C SER A 36 4.21 -3.28 -17.87
N ASN A 37 5.45 -2.86 -17.61
CA ASN A 37 6.06 -2.81 -16.29
C ASN A 37 5.36 -1.74 -15.45
N SER A 38 4.04 -1.89 -15.25
CA SER A 38 3.35 -1.09 -14.26
C SER A 38 3.89 -1.51 -12.89
N SER A 39 4.36 -0.55 -12.11
CA SER A 39 4.75 -0.81 -10.72
C SER A 39 3.60 -1.52 -10.00
N PRO A 40 3.89 -2.51 -9.14
CA PRO A 40 2.87 -3.21 -8.38
C PRO A 40 1.98 -2.22 -7.63
N THR A 41 0.68 -2.42 -7.68
CA THR A 41 -0.30 -1.59 -6.96
C THR A 41 -1.18 -2.45 -6.07
N ILE A 42 -1.55 -1.91 -4.90
CA ILE A 42 -2.50 -2.55 -4.00
C ILE A 42 -3.92 -2.56 -4.59
N VAL A 43 -4.21 -1.61 -5.50
CA VAL A 43 -5.53 -1.50 -6.15
C VAL A 43 -5.88 -2.78 -6.90
N GLY A 44 -7.10 -3.28 -6.68
CA GLY A 44 -7.64 -4.48 -7.29
C GLY A 44 -8.22 -5.45 -6.27
N LYS A 45 -8.60 -6.63 -6.73
CA LYS A 45 -9.21 -7.68 -5.92
C LYS A 45 -8.17 -8.69 -5.46
N TRP A 46 -8.23 -9.05 -4.19
CA TRP A 46 -7.26 -9.92 -3.54
C TRP A 46 -7.98 -10.99 -2.75
N LYS A 47 -7.85 -12.25 -3.14
CA LYS A 47 -8.36 -13.37 -2.35
C LYS A 47 -7.32 -13.81 -1.33
N ASN A 48 -7.76 -14.10 -0.12
CA ASN A 48 -6.91 -14.68 0.90
C ASN A 48 -6.65 -16.16 0.58
N VAL A 49 -5.41 -16.62 0.74
CA VAL A 49 -5.06 -18.02 0.46
C VAL A 49 -4.49 -18.74 1.69
N LYS A 50 -3.92 -17.99 2.64
CA LYS A 50 -3.30 -18.57 3.83
C LYS A 50 -3.16 -17.53 4.94
N PHE A 51 -3.26 -17.97 6.19
CA PHE A 51 -2.84 -17.25 7.39
C PHE A 51 -1.76 -18.01 8.14
N GLU A 52 -0.85 -17.30 8.76
CA GLU A 52 0.09 -17.82 9.74
C GLU A 52 -0.01 -17.01 11.02
N TYR A 53 -0.14 -17.69 12.15
CA TYR A 53 -0.27 -17.10 13.47
C TYR A 53 0.98 -17.39 14.28
N TYR A 54 1.47 -16.37 14.97
CA TYR A 54 2.70 -16.44 15.76
C TYR A 54 2.45 -15.86 17.14
N THR A 55 3.04 -16.50 18.17
CA THR A 55 3.14 -15.97 19.53
C THR A 55 4.61 -15.83 19.90
N ASN A 56 5.03 -14.62 20.28
CA ASN A 56 6.42 -14.30 20.64
C ASN A 56 7.45 -14.73 19.55
N GLY A 57 7.06 -14.63 18.28
CA GLY A 57 7.90 -14.98 17.14
C GLY A 57 7.93 -16.47 16.79
N VAL A 58 7.25 -17.33 17.55
CA VAL A 58 7.11 -18.78 17.27
C VAL A 58 5.85 -18.98 16.44
N LEU A 59 5.94 -19.75 15.36
CA LEU A 59 4.78 -20.14 14.57
C LEU A 59 3.91 -21.12 15.37
N ASP A 60 2.66 -20.72 15.62
CA ASP A 60 1.68 -21.55 16.33
C ASP A 60 0.84 -22.38 15.35
N GLU A 61 0.35 -21.71 14.30
CA GLU A 61 -0.59 -22.30 13.36
C GLU A 61 -0.43 -21.77 11.95
N THR A 62 -0.72 -22.63 10.97
CA THR A 62 -0.91 -22.25 9.56
C THR A 62 -2.29 -22.71 9.10
N VAL A 63 -3.11 -21.76 8.64
CA VAL A 63 -4.46 -22.01 8.14
C VAL A 63 -4.48 -21.75 6.65
N ASN A 64 -4.76 -22.76 5.82
CA ASN A 64 -5.04 -22.57 4.40
C ASN A 64 -6.53 -22.25 4.22
N VAL A 65 -6.81 -21.19 3.47
CA VAL A 65 -8.20 -20.79 3.17
C VAL A 65 -8.79 -21.76 2.16
N VAL A 66 -9.95 -22.31 2.49
CA VAL A 66 -10.74 -23.19 1.62
C VAL A 66 -11.99 -22.42 1.22
N GLU A 67 -12.12 -22.13 -0.06
CA GLU A 67 -13.28 -21.45 -0.63
C GLU A 67 -14.48 -22.41 -0.72
N GLU A 68 -15.68 -21.92 -0.42
CA GLU A 68 -16.92 -22.71 -0.63
C GLU A 68 -17.14 -23.01 -2.11
N ASN A 69 -16.80 -22.05 -2.98
CA ASN A 69 -16.81 -22.23 -4.42
C ASN A 69 -15.59 -21.54 -5.05
N SER A 70 -14.69 -22.32 -5.62
CA SER A 70 -13.47 -21.79 -6.25
C SER A 70 -13.68 -20.89 -7.47
N SER A 71 -14.89 -20.93 -8.07
CA SER A 71 -15.25 -20.07 -9.20
C SER A 71 -15.61 -18.64 -8.77
N CYS A 72 -15.97 -18.46 -7.50
CA CYS A 72 -16.32 -17.17 -6.89
C CYS A 72 -15.73 -17.07 -5.48
N PRO A 73 -14.40 -16.90 -5.37
CA PRO A 73 -13.74 -16.82 -4.08
C PRO A 73 -14.14 -15.56 -3.31
N ASP A 74 -13.99 -15.61 -2.00
CA ASP A 74 -14.04 -14.42 -1.15
C ASP A 74 -12.88 -13.49 -1.48
N TYR A 75 -13.08 -12.18 -1.36
CA TYR A 75 -12.04 -11.21 -1.68
C TYR A 75 -12.18 -9.89 -0.93
N ILE A 76 -11.05 -9.20 -0.81
CA ILE A 76 -11.01 -7.78 -0.51
C ILE A 76 -10.69 -7.01 -1.79
N GLU A 77 -11.44 -5.96 -2.07
CA GLU A 77 -11.19 -5.05 -3.19
C GLU A 77 -10.71 -3.70 -2.67
N TYR A 78 -9.50 -3.30 -3.05
CA TYR A 78 -8.98 -1.96 -2.84
C TYR A 78 -9.21 -1.15 -4.12
N LYS A 79 -9.94 -0.03 -4.01
CA LYS A 79 -10.29 0.83 -5.14
C LYS A 79 -9.33 2.02 -5.22
N ASP A 80 -9.16 2.56 -6.41
CA ASP A 80 -8.29 3.71 -6.70
C ASP A 80 -8.70 5.01 -5.98
N ASN A 81 -9.96 5.11 -5.58
CA ASN A 81 -10.50 6.24 -4.81
C ASN A 81 -10.19 6.16 -3.30
N GLY A 82 -9.36 5.21 -2.84
CA GLY A 82 -8.99 5.05 -1.43
C GLY A 82 -10.06 4.35 -0.56
N THR A 83 -11.06 3.70 -1.18
CA THR A 83 -12.04 2.87 -0.46
C THR A 83 -11.75 1.39 -0.64
N TYR A 84 -12.22 0.56 0.31
CA TYR A 84 -12.16 -0.89 0.18
C TYR A 84 -13.49 -1.53 0.55
N VAL A 85 -13.68 -2.76 0.11
CA VAL A 85 -14.80 -3.63 0.51
C VAL A 85 -14.31 -5.07 0.65
N VAL A 86 -14.81 -5.77 1.65
CA VAL A 86 -14.64 -7.22 1.83
C VAL A 86 -15.93 -7.89 1.35
N ILE A 87 -15.80 -8.87 0.48
CA ILE A 87 -16.92 -9.62 -0.12
C ILE A 87 -16.77 -11.08 0.27
N PHE A 88 -17.84 -11.64 0.85
CA PHE A 88 -18.03 -13.08 1.00
C PHE A 88 -19.00 -13.59 -0.04
N ASN A 89 -18.69 -14.74 -0.62
CA ASN A 89 -19.51 -15.43 -1.59
C ASN A 89 -19.93 -16.79 -1.02
N ASP A 90 -21.23 -17.11 -1.13
CA ASP A 90 -21.73 -18.43 -0.78
C ASP A 90 -21.43 -19.47 -1.88
N ALA A 91 -21.78 -20.74 -1.63
CA ALA A 91 -21.61 -21.83 -2.59
C ALA A 91 -22.34 -21.61 -3.94
N ASN A 92 -23.33 -20.73 -3.99
CA ASN A 92 -24.08 -20.34 -5.19
C ASN A 92 -23.58 -19.05 -5.82
N CYS A 93 -22.43 -18.50 -5.35
CA CYS A 93 -21.87 -17.23 -5.79
C CYS A 93 -22.74 -15.99 -5.50
N ASN A 94 -23.60 -16.06 -4.49
CA ASN A 94 -24.27 -14.86 -4.01
C ASN A 94 -23.29 -14.06 -3.13
N SER A 95 -23.04 -12.82 -3.49
CA SER A 95 -22.11 -11.94 -2.82
C SER A 95 -22.76 -11.15 -1.68
N THR A 96 -22.10 -11.09 -0.53
CA THR A 96 -22.46 -10.22 0.59
C THR A 96 -21.27 -9.35 0.97
N ALA A 97 -21.49 -8.03 1.05
CA ALA A 97 -20.48 -7.14 1.60
C ALA A 97 -20.48 -7.26 3.13
N ASP A 98 -19.36 -7.70 3.70
CA ASP A 98 -19.20 -7.86 5.15
C ASP A 98 -18.62 -6.60 5.78
N GLU A 99 -17.57 -6.05 5.18
CA GLU A 99 -16.87 -4.87 5.67
C GLU A 99 -16.62 -3.89 4.52
N ASN A 100 -16.71 -2.59 4.81
CA ASN A 100 -16.31 -1.54 3.89
C ASN A 100 -15.73 -0.35 4.65
N GLY A 101 -14.89 0.43 3.97
CA GLY A 101 -14.25 1.58 4.59
C GLY A 101 -13.29 2.30 3.66
N THR A 102 -12.36 3.02 4.27
CA THR A 102 -11.29 3.70 3.57
C THR A 102 -9.94 3.05 3.88
N TYR A 103 -8.99 3.18 2.98
CA TYR A 103 -7.62 2.73 3.21
C TYR A 103 -6.60 3.77 2.76
N VAL A 104 -5.42 3.69 3.38
CA VAL A 104 -4.22 4.41 2.97
C VAL A 104 -3.07 3.41 2.86
N TYR A 105 -2.36 3.43 1.74
CA TYR A 105 -1.15 2.65 1.52
C TYR A 105 0.00 3.57 1.15
N ASN A 106 1.13 3.51 1.88
CA ASN A 106 2.29 4.40 1.71
C ASN A 106 3.54 3.68 1.16
N GLY A 107 3.39 2.45 0.66
CA GLY A 107 4.50 1.63 0.16
C GLY A 107 4.96 0.55 1.14
N THR A 108 4.74 0.72 2.44
CA THR A 108 5.09 -0.25 3.48
C THR A 108 3.97 -0.51 4.47
N THR A 109 3.15 0.48 4.75
CA THR A 109 2.06 0.39 5.72
C THR A 109 0.72 0.49 5.01
N LEU A 110 -0.18 -0.41 5.34
CA LEU A 110 -1.57 -0.41 4.93
C LEU A 110 -2.45 -0.15 6.15
N SER A 111 -3.11 1.01 6.16
CA SER A 111 -4.10 1.37 7.19
C SER A 111 -5.49 1.24 6.60
N LYS A 112 -6.38 0.47 7.26
CA LYS A 112 -7.79 0.32 6.90
C LYS A 112 -8.64 0.91 8.02
N THR A 113 -9.62 1.73 7.67
CA THR A 113 -10.55 2.33 8.63
C THR A 113 -11.99 1.95 8.28
N SER A 114 -12.69 1.31 9.21
CA SER A 114 -14.09 0.91 9.13
C SER A 114 -14.77 1.06 10.48
N GLY A 115 -16.03 1.49 10.50
CA GLY A 115 -16.80 1.61 11.74
C GLY A 115 -16.17 2.48 12.84
N GLY A 116 -15.25 3.38 12.49
CA GLY A 116 -14.52 4.24 13.44
C GLY A 116 -13.25 3.60 14.03
N SER A 117 -12.94 2.35 13.68
CA SER A 117 -11.69 1.66 14.05
C SER A 117 -10.70 1.68 12.89
N THR A 118 -9.41 1.70 13.22
CA THR A 118 -8.32 1.64 12.23
C THR A 118 -7.40 0.48 12.52
N ASP A 119 -7.23 -0.40 11.56
CA ASP A 119 -6.27 -1.50 11.57
C ASP A 119 -5.04 -1.09 10.75
N ILE A 120 -3.86 -1.36 11.29
CA ILE A 120 -2.59 -1.03 10.65
C ILE A 120 -1.80 -2.31 10.43
N SER A 121 -1.44 -2.58 9.18
CA SER A 121 -0.64 -3.74 8.79
C SER A 121 0.62 -3.30 8.06
N THR A 122 1.70 -4.06 8.20
CA THR A 122 2.89 -3.93 7.35
C THR A 122 2.71 -4.72 6.07
N VAL A 123 2.98 -4.12 4.92
CA VAL A 123 3.03 -4.83 3.63
C VAL A 123 4.43 -5.40 3.44
N ILE A 124 4.55 -6.72 3.57
CA ILE A 124 5.83 -7.45 3.45
C ILE A 124 6.18 -7.67 1.98
N THR A 125 5.16 -7.95 1.17
CA THR A 125 5.32 -8.21 -0.26
C THR A 125 4.14 -7.61 -1.01
N LEU A 126 4.44 -6.94 -2.11
CA LEU A 126 3.46 -6.52 -3.11
C LEU A 126 4.05 -6.72 -4.48
N THR A 127 3.44 -7.59 -5.27
CA THR A 127 3.74 -7.82 -6.69
C THR A 127 2.47 -7.65 -7.51
N ASN A 128 2.53 -7.89 -8.81
CA ASN A 128 1.33 -7.86 -9.65
C ASN A 128 0.36 -9.02 -9.36
N THR A 129 0.79 -10.05 -8.63
CA THR A 129 0.00 -11.27 -8.35
C THR A 129 -0.11 -11.61 -6.88
N ASP A 130 0.79 -11.09 -6.04
CA ASP A 130 0.92 -11.48 -4.63
C ASP A 130 0.93 -10.27 -3.71
N LEU A 131 0.14 -10.35 -2.64
CA LEU A 131 0.18 -9.43 -1.51
C LEU A 131 0.38 -10.26 -0.24
N LYS A 132 1.32 -9.82 0.61
CA LYS A 132 1.56 -10.38 1.94
C LYS A 132 1.59 -9.25 2.94
N THR A 133 0.77 -9.36 3.97
CA THR A 133 0.72 -8.36 5.07
C THR A 133 0.95 -9.04 6.40
N ASP A 134 1.46 -8.30 7.38
CA ASP A 134 1.41 -8.70 8.78
C ASP A 134 0.67 -7.66 9.63
N PHE A 135 0.00 -8.17 10.64
CA PHE A 135 -0.58 -7.41 11.72
C PHE A 135 0.05 -7.90 13.02
N THR A 136 0.56 -7.00 13.84
CA THR A 136 1.20 -7.34 15.11
C THR A 136 0.57 -6.51 16.23
N GLU A 137 0.22 -7.18 17.31
CA GLU A 137 -0.25 -6.54 18.55
C GLU A 137 0.50 -7.07 19.76
N THR A 138 0.54 -6.28 20.82
CA THR A 138 1.14 -6.67 22.09
C THR A 138 0.10 -6.55 23.18
N SER A 139 -0.17 -7.67 23.86
CA SER A 139 -1.09 -7.69 24.99
C SER A 139 -0.49 -7.03 26.24
N SER A 140 -1.32 -6.78 27.23
CA SER A 140 -0.92 -6.08 28.48
C SER A 140 0.13 -6.83 29.31
N ASP A 141 0.26 -8.14 29.12
CA ASP A 141 1.29 -8.99 29.77
C ASP A 141 2.61 -9.05 28.98
N GLY A 142 2.71 -8.32 27.85
CA GLY A 142 3.89 -8.29 26.99
C GLY A 142 3.94 -9.40 25.95
N THR A 143 2.92 -10.26 25.86
CA THR A 143 2.84 -11.27 24.81
C THR A 143 2.62 -10.62 23.44
N VAL A 144 3.44 -10.97 22.46
CA VAL A 144 3.36 -10.47 21.10
C VAL A 144 2.64 -11.46 20.21
N PHE A 145 1.51 -11.05 19.64
CA PHE A 145 0.77 -11.80 18.64
C PHE A 145 1.02 -11.20 17.26
N LYS A 146 1.28 -12.06 16.28
CA LYS A 146 1.46 -11.64 14.90
C LYS A 146 0.65 -12.54 13.98
N ASN A 147 -0.13 -11.93 13.09
CA ASN A 147 -0.88 -12.60 12.05
C ASN A 147 -0.31 -12.20 10.69
N VAL A 148 0.09 -13.18 9.89
CA VAL A 148 0.57 -12.95 8.52
C VAL A 148 -0.46 -13.49 7.54
N ALA A 149 -1.00 -12.58 6.71
CA ALA A 149 -1.99 -12.92 5.69
C ALA A 149 -1.35 -12.93 4.30
N TYR A 150 -1.69 -13.93 3.52
CA TYR A 150 -1.22 -14.17 2.16
C TYR A 150 -2.37 -14.08 1.18
N PHE A 151 -2.22 -13.26 0.16
CA PHE A 151 -3.26 -13.02 -0.84
C PHE A 151 -2.73 -13.24 -2.25
N LYS A 152 -3.65 -13.65 -3.13
CA LYS A 152 -3.44 -13.68 -4.57
C LYS A 152 -4.37 -12.70 -5.25
N LYS A 153 -3.84 -11.97 -6.24
CA LYS A 153 -4.67 -11.09 -7.07
C LYS A 153 -5.62 -11.91 -7.91
N ILE A 154 -6.86 -11.46 -8.02
CA ILE A 154 -7.87 -12.02 -8.91
C ILE A 154 -8.37 -10.93 -9.87
N ASN A 155 -8.86 -11.33 -11.02
CA ASN A 155 -9.37 -10.42 -12.07
C ASN A 155 -10.84 -10.06 -11.84
#